data_001f03ff648b96d45be1aa98a8fc2234
#
_entry.id   001f03ff648b96d45be1aa98a8fc2234
#
_cell.length_a   1.000
_cell.length_b   1.000
_cell.length_c   1.000
_cell.angle_alpha   90.00
_cell.angle_beta   90.00
_cell.angle_gamma   90.00
#
_symmetry.space_group_name_H-M   'P 1'
#
loop_
_entity.id
_entity.type
_entity.pdbx_description
1 polymer ?
#
loop_
_entity_poly.entity_id
_entity_poly.type
_entity_poly.pdbx_seq_one_letter_code
_entity_poly.pdbx_strand_id
1 'polypeptide(L)'
;ANSELRYPSDFNADTRTVELTGQGYFEVTKNAHKPFIVKADKDYSVEVLGTSFNVSAYKDESMIETTLVEGSVKLNVVSGGKRMTQMLKPNEKAEYQKGADKIKVFDVNTEYDTAWKNGEIIFRNHPMDKVLKTLERHYHVVFEVKDNEILKSIITARFKDEQLPQVLEYLKLASGIQYAIHKPTVKDSGSGTSVVEISK
;
A
#
# COMPACT_ATOMS: atom_id res chain seq x y z
N ALA A 1 1.80 7.34 -3.44
CA ALA A 1 1.03 8.05 -4.46
C ALA A 1 -0.38 7.47 -4.61
N ASN A 2 -1.27 8.16 -5.34
CA ASN A 2 -2.69 7.75 -5.54
C ASN A 2 -3.44 7.50 -4.22
N SER A 3 -3.19 8.32 -3.21
CA SER A 3 -3.79 8.20 -1.90
C SER A 3 -4.50 9.48 -1.51
N GLU A 4 -5.60 9.34 -0.77
CA GLU A 4 -6.42 10.44 -0.27
C GLU A 4 -6.66 10.23 1.22
N LEU A 5 -6.48 11.30 2.01
CA LEU A 5 -6.82 11.34 3.42
C LEU A 5 -7.88 12.43 3.65
N ARG A 6 -9.04 12.02 4.15
CA ARG A 6 -10.11 12.94 4.56
C ARG A 6 -10.16 13.02 6.07
N TYR A 7 -10.19 14.23 6.60
CA TYR A 7 -10.28 14.49 8.03
C TYR A 7 -11.13 15.75 8.29
N PRO A 8 -11.80 15.83 9.44
CA PRO A 8 -12.55 17.03 9.81
C PRO A 8 -11.57 18.17 10.13
N SER A 9 -12.04 19.42 9.95
CA SER A 9 -11.26 20.61 10.34
C SER A 9 -11.01 20.68 11.85
N ASP A 10 -11.85 20.02 12.65
CA ASP A 10 -11.71 19.94 14.10
C ASP A 10 -12.18 18.55 14.61
N PHE A 11 -11.41 17.99 15.51
CA PHE A 11 -11.75 16.72 16.19
C PHE A 11 -12.54 16.99 17.48
N ASN A 12 -13.75 17.55 17.38
CA ASN A 12 -14.59 17.92 18.54
C ASN A 12 -15.31 16.75 19.21
N ALA A 13 -15.39 15.59 18.56
CA ALA A 13 -16.02 14.39 19.13
C ALA A 13 -15.06 13.62 20.06
N ASP A 14 -15.58 12.56 20.69
CA ASP A 14 -14.82 11.66 21.57
C ASP A 14 -13.70 10.87 20.87
N THR A 15 -13.61 10.97 19.54
CA THR A 15 -12.61 10.30 18.71
C THR A 15 -11.97 11.25 17.71
N ARG A 16 -10.77 10.91 17.24
CA ARG A 16 -10.07 11.53 16.13
C ARG A 16 -10.20 10.64 14.89
N THR A 17 -11.28 10.78 14.14
CA THR A 17 -11.58 9.89 13.00
C THR A 17 -11.15 10.52 11.69
N VAL A 18 -10.44 9.73 10.86
CA VAL A 18 -10.04 10.06 9.49
C VAL A 18 -10.43 8.94 8.53
N GLU A 19 -10.56 9.25 7.24
CA GLU A 19 -10.83 8.29 6.18
C GLU A 19 -9.65 8.23 5.23
N LEU A 20 -9.13 7.02 4.98
CA LEU A 20 -8.00 6.76 4.09
C LEU A 20 -8.45 5.96 2.88
N THR A 21 -8.05 6.42 1.69
CA THR A 21 -8.01 5.61 0.47
C THR A 21 -6.58 5.54 0.00
N GLY A 22 -6.05 4.35 -0.28
CA GLY A 22 -4.66 4.16 -0.68
C GLY A 22 -3.75 3.85 0.51
N GLN A 23 -2.55 4.42 0.57
CA GLN A 23 -1.56 4.13 1.60
C GLN A 23 -1.24 5.36 2.44
N GLY A 24 -1.15 5.18 3.76
CA GLY A 24 -0.77 6.19 4.71
C GLY A 24 0.12 5.64 5.83
N TYR A 25 1.14 6.41 6.20
CA TYR A 25 1.90 6.21 7.42
C TYR A 25 1.48 7.24 8.45
N PHE A 26 1.19 6.79 9.66
CA PHE A 26 0.64 7.62 10.73
C PHE A 26 1.58 7.59 11.93
N GLU A 27 1.89 8.77 12.46
CA GLU A 27 2.52 8.97 13.75
C GLU A 27 1.52 9.71 14.64
N VAL A 28 0.86 8.95 15.50
CA VAL A 28 -0.26 9.45 16.29
C VAL A 28 0.19 9.81 17.71
N THR A 29 0.00 11.06 18.09
CA THR A 29 0.26 11.52 19.46
C THR A 29 -0.60 10.76 20.47
N LYS A 30 0.02 10.31 21.58
CA LYS A 30 -0.63 9.54 22.63
C LYS A 30 -1.76 10.32 23.31
N ASN A 31 -2.96 9.75 23.27
CA ASN A 31 -4.12 10.24 24.02
C ASN A 31 -5.07 9.07 24.30
N ALA A 32 -5.04 8.56 25.54
CA ALA A 32 -5.85 7.43 25.96
C ALA A 32 -7.36 7.74 26.04
N HIS A 33 -7.72 9.02 26.19
CA HIS A 33 -9.12 9.44 26.33
C HIS A 33 -9.77 9.78 24.99
N LYS A 34 -8.98 9.94 23.91
CA LYS A 34 -9.50 10.29 22.60
C LYS A 34 -8.85 9.44 21.51
N PRO A 35 -9.37 8.22 21.25
CA PRO A 35 -8.81 7.32 20.25
C PRO A 35 -8.70 7.95 18.87
N PHE A 36 -7.66 7.57 18.11
CA PHE A 36 -7.53 7.91 16.70
C PHE A 36 -7.97 6.72 15.87
N ILE A 37 -8.86 6.97 14.91
CA ILE A 37 -9.48 5.92 14.08
C ILE A 37 -9.24 6.23 12.61
N VAL A 38 -8.57 5.31 11.90
CA VAL A 38 -8.45 5.35 10.45
C VAL A 38 -9.50 4.42 9.86
N LYS A 39 -10.51 4.95 9.18
CA LYS A 39 -11.43 4.18 8.34
C LYS A 39 -10.77 3.96 6.98
N ALA A 40 -10.34 2.75 6.71
CA ALA A 40 -9.63 2.39 5.49
C ALA A 40 -10.51 1.69 4.45
N ASP A 41 -11.67 1.20 4.87
CA ASP A 41 -12.76 0.68 4.05
C ASP A 41 -14.07 0.82 4.83
N LYS A 42 -15.23 0.60 4.18
CA LYS A 42 -16.54 0.61 4.85
C LYS A 42 -16.62 -0.38 6.01
N ASP A 43 -15.90 -1.49 5.88
CA ASP A 43 -15.93 -2.62 6.82
C ASP A 43 -14.59 -2.80 7.56
N TYR A 44 -13.62 -1.89 7.40
CA TYR A 44 -12.29 -2.00 8.01
C TYR A 44 -11.84 -0.69 8.64
N SER A 45 -11.51 -0.74 9.92
CA SER A 45 -10.94 0.40 10.63
C SER A 45 -9.79 0.01 11.56
N VAL A 46 -8.88 0.95 11.75
CA VAL A 46 -7.71 0.87 12.62
C VAL A 46 -7.87 1.86 13.75
N GLU A 47 -7.90 1.39 14.98
CA GLU A 47 -8.06 2.19 16.21
C GLU A 47 -6.75 2.18 17.00
N VAL A 48 -6.26 3.36 17.39
CA VAL A 48 -5.01 3.53 18.14
C VAL A 48 -5.12 4.63 19.19
N LEU A 49 -4.27 4.57 20.20
CA LEU A 49 -4.20 5.57 21.30
C LEU A 49 -2.92 6.43 21.28
N GLY A 50 -1.94 6.07 20.46
CA GLY A 50 -0.64 6.72 20.36
C GLY A 50 0.36 5.73 19.78
N THR A 51 0.55 5.76 18.45
CA THR A 51 1.06 4.61 17.71
C THR A 51 1.66 5.08 16.40
N SER A 52 2.74 4.43 15.96
CA SER A 52 3.32 4.58 14.62
C SER A 52 3.00 3.35 13.79
N PHE A 53 2.29 3.52 12.68
CA PHE A 53 1.82 2.40 11.85
C PHE A 53 1.60 2.81 10.40
N ASN A 54 1.62 1.81 9.51
CA ASN A 54 1.31 1.96 8.08
C ASN A 54 0.01 1.23 7.75
N VAL A 55 -0.81 1.83 6.90
CA VAL A 55 -2.02 1.20 6.33
C VAL A 55 -1.95 1.27 4.82
N SER A 56 -2.21 0.16 4.14
CA SER A 56 -2.40 0.09 2.68
C SER A 56 -3.79 -0.45 2.38
N ALA A 57 -4.65 0.39 1.78
CA ALA A 57 -6.05 0.11 1.50
C ALA A 57 -6.48 0.73 0.17
N TYR A 58 -5.87 0.29 -0.91
CA TYR A 58 -6.21 0.75 -2.25
C TYR A 58 -7.55 0.15 -2.71
N LYS A 59 -8.34 0.96 -3.43
CA LYS A 59 -9.67 0.53 -3.93
C LYS A 59 -9.58 -0.58 -4.96
N ASP A 60 -8.54 -0.55 -5.79
CA ASP A 60 -8.24 -1.53 -6.83
C ASP A 60 -7.58 -2.81 -6.30
N GLU A 61 -7.33 -2.89 -4.99
CA GLU A 61 -6.82 -4.09 -4.34
C GLU A 61 -7.88 -4.76 -3.47
N SER A 62 -7.87 -6.08 -3.50
CA SER A 62 -8.73 -6.91 -2.67
C SER A 62 -8.17 -7.15 -1.27
N MET A 63 -6.91 -6.75 -1.03
CA MET A 63 -6.21 -6.90 0.24
C MET A 63 -6.07 -5.55 0.94
N ILE A 64 -6.31 -5.51 2.25
CA ILE A 64 -5.95 -4.41 3.12
C ILE A 64 -4.83 -4.89 4.04
N GLU A 65 -3.78 -4.09 4.17
CA GLU A 65 -2.62 -4.39 5.00
C GLU A 65 -2.44 -3.32 6.06
N THR A 66 -2.12 -3.73 7.28
CA THR A 66 -1.75 -2.82 8.37
C THR A 66 -0.50 -3.33 9.07
N THR A 67 0.55 -2.53 9.12
CA THR A 67 1.84 -2.85 9.74
C THR A 67 2.07 -1.94 10.94
N LEU A 68 2.31 -2.54 12.11
CA LEU A 68 2.57 -1.81 13.34
C LEU A 68 4.08 -1.67 13.57
N VAL A 69 4.54 -0.41 13.72
CA VAL A 69 5.94 -0.08 14.03
C VAL A 69 6.13 0.07 15.53
N GLU A 70 5.31 0.91 16.18
CA GLU A 70 5.41 1.21 17.61
C GLU A 70 4.03 1.44 18.22
N GLY A 71 3.85 1.01 19.48
CA GLY A 71 2.62 1.17 20.24
C GLY A 71 1.72 -0.04 20.15
N SER A 72 0.43 0.15 19.91
CA SER A 72 -0.59 -0.90 19.79
C SER A 72 -1.66 -0.50 18.80
N VAL A 73 -2.08 -1.44 17.97
CA VAL A 73 -3.16 -1.29 16.99
C VAL A 73 -4.28 -2.25 17.33
N LYS A 74 -5.52 -1.76 17.29
CA LYS A 74 -6.73 -2.57 17.30
C LYS A 74 -7.41 -2.45 15.94
N LEU A 75 -7.48 -3.57 15.23
CA LEU A 75 -8.23 -3.69 13.98
C LEU A 75 -9.66 -4.05 14.28
N ASN A 76 -10.60 -3.36 13.66
CA ASN A 76 -12.02 -3.69 13.71
C ASN A 76 -12.52 -3.95 12.28
N VAL A 77 -13.07 -5.14 12.06
CA VAL A 77 -13.53 -5.59 10.74
C VAL A 77 -14.98 -6.10 10.85
N VAL A 78 -15.80 -5.79 9.85
CA VAL A 78 -17.15 -6.34 9.73
C VAL A 78 -17.21 -7.16 8.44
N SER A 79 -17.55 -8.44 8.53
CA SER A 79 -17.70 -9.32 7.36
C SER A 79 -18.87 -10.25 7.54
N GLY A 80 -19.79 -10.30 6.56
CA GLY A 80 -20.97 -11.15 6.62
C GLY A 80 -21.85 -10.89 7.87
N GLY A 81 -21.88 -9.66 8.38
CA GLY A 81 -22.59 -9.28 9.60
C GLY A 81 -21.86 -9.66 10.92
N LYS A 82 -20.73 -10.32 10.85
CA LYS A 82 -19.88 -10.65 12.01
C LYS A 82 -18.84 -9.56 12.24
N ARG A 83 -18.63 -9.19 13.51
CA ARG A 83 -17.54 -8.31 13.92
C ARG A 83 -16.32 -9.13 14.33
N MET A 84 -15.18 -8.77 13.79
CA MET A 84 -13.89 -9.33 14.16
C MET A 84 -13.02 -8.21 14.72
N THR A 85 -12.26 -8.52 15.75
CA THR A 85 -11.29 -7.61 16.34
C THR A 85 -9.95 -8.32 16.44
N GLN A 86 -8.88 -7.66 16.01
CA GLN A 86 -7.51 -8.18 16.08
C GLN A 86 -6.59 -7.12 16.67
N MET A 87 -5.81 -7.50 17.67
CA MET A 87 -4.73 -6.66 18.20
C MET A 87 -3.43 -6.97 17.49
N LEU A 88 -2.64 -5.93 17.19
CA LEU A 88 -1.27 -6.07 16.72
C LEU A 88 -0.28 -5.60 17.77
N LYS A 89 0.87 -6.26 17.80
CA LYS A 89 2.08 -5.88 18.53
C LYS A 89 3.10 -5.25 17.57
N PRO A 90 4.09 -4.51 18.07
CA PRO A 90 5.18 -3.99 17.23
C PRO A 90 5.85 -5.10 16.41
N ASN A 91 6.17 -4.78 15.14
CA ASN A 91 6.70 -5.68 14.12
C ASN A 91 5.71 -6.74 13.62
N GLU A 92 4.42 -6.60 13.89
CA GLU A 92 3.40 -7.43 13.27
C GLU A 92 2.72 -6.70 12.11
N LYS A 93 2.37 -7.49 11.10
CA LYS A 93 1.56 -7.10 9.94
C LYS A 93 0.28 -7.91 9.91
N ALA A 94 -0.84 -7.22 9.72
CA ALA A 94 -2.12 -7.84 9.42
C ALA A 94 -2.42 -7.75 7.93
N GLU A 95 -2.89 -8.84 7.35
CA GLU A 95 -3.48 -8.93 6.02
C GLU A 95 -4.95 -9.32 6.12
N TYR A 96 -5.82 -8.50 5.54
CA TYR A 96 -7.24 -8.76 5.44
C TYR A 96 -7.68 -8.79 3.99
N GLN A 97 -8.09 -9.95 3.50
CA GLN A 97 -8.79 -10.07 2.22
C GLN A 97 -10.21 -9.55 2.37
N LYS A 98 -10.61 -8.55 1.59
CA LYS A 98 -11.95 -7.94 1.66
C LYS A 98 -13.04 -9.01 1.53
N GLY A 99 -13.97 -9.04 2.49
CA GLY A 99 -15.04 -10.03 2.56
C GLY A 99 -14.66 -11.37 3.20
N ALA A 100 -13.40 -11.58 3.59
CA ALA A 100 -13.01 -12.80 4.30
C ALA A 100 -13.52 -12.84 5.75
N ASP A 101 -13.54 -14.01 6.33
CA ASP A 101 -13.95 -14.29 7.71
C ASP A 101 -12.78 -14.33 8.71
N LYS A 102 -11.58 -13.95 8.27
CA LYS A 102 -10.37 -13.95 9.11
C LYS A 102 -9.36 -12.90 8.68
N ILE A 103 -8.55 -12.47 9.64
CA ILE A 103 -7.38 -11.63 9.47
C ILE A 103 -6.15 -12.53 9.67
N LYS A 104 -5.18 -12.45 8.77
CA LYS A 104 -3.87 -13.09 8.96
C LYS A 104 -2.94 -12.12 9.65
N VAL A 105 -2.18 -12.58 10.65
CA VAL A 105 -1.18 -11.79 11.36
C VAL A 105 0.14 -12.56 11.38
N PHE A 106 1.24 -11.88 11.12
CA PHE A 106 2.59 -12.46 11.12
C PHE A 106 3.64 -11.39 11.39
N ASP A 107 4.81 -11.82 11.87
CA ASP A 107 5.96 -10.97 12.12
C ASP A 107 6.60 -10.50 10.83
N VAL A 108 6.99 -9.22 10.77
CA VAL A 108 7.63 -8.60 9.61
C VAL A 108 8.80 -7.69 10.03
N ASN A 109 9.72 -7.46 9.09
CA ASN A 109 10.56 -6.26 9.16
C ASN A 109 9.76 -5.07 8.62
N THR A 110 9.36 -4.18 9.52
CA THR A 110 8.50 -3.03 9.20
C THR A 110 9.13 -2.06 8.19
N GLU A 111 10.45 -2.09 8.02
CA GLU A 111 11.16 -1.28 7.02
C GLU A 111 10.58 -1.49 5.61
N TYR A 112 10.22 -2.72 5.24
CA TYR A 112 9.71 -3.04 3.90
C TYR A 112 8.38 -2.35 3.59
N ASP A 113 7.54 -2.16 4.60
CA ASP A 113 6.24 -1.51 4.44
C ASP A 113 6.29 0.01 4.66
N THR A 114 7.40 0.54 5.19
CA THR A 114 7.50 1.95 5.61
C THR A 114 8.61 2.77 4.93
N ALA A 115 9.52 2.12 4.18
CA ALA A 115 10.64 2.78 3.49
C ALA A 115 10.17 3.84 2.48
N TRP A 116 8.98 3.65 1.89
CA TRP A 116 8.39 4.58 0.91
C TRP A 116 8.24 6.01 1.44
N LYS A 117 8.05 6.22 2.75
CA LYS A 117 8.00 7.55 3.38
C LYS A 117 9.31 8.31 3.28
N ASN A 118 10.42 7.61 3.07
CA ASN A 118 11.76 8.14 2.90
C ASN A 118 12.22 8.13 1.43
N GLY A 119 11.29 7.92 0.48
CA GLY A 119 11.60 7.84 -0.95
C GLY A 119 12.21 6.52 -1.40
N GLU A 120 12.21 5.48 -0.55
CA GLU A 120 12.74 4.17 -0.89
C GLU A 120 11.61 3.18 -1.22
N ILE A 121 11.82 2.32 -2.21
CA ILE A 121 10.96 1.19 -2.52
C ILE A 121 11.75 -0.09 -2.27
N ILE A 122 11.22 -0.97 -1.42
CA ILE A 122 11.88 -2.24 -1.09
C ILE A 122 10.96 -3.38 -1.48
N PHE A 123 11.45 -4.24 -2.36
CA PHE A 123 10.81 -5.51 -2.70
C PHE A 123 11.63 -6.65 -2.09
N ARG A 124 10.99 -7.57 -1.41
CA ARG A 124 11.60 -8.80 -0.91
C ARG A 124 10.71 -9.98 -1.24
N ASN A 125 11.14 -10.79 -2.20
CA ASN A 125 10.38 -11.92 -2.72
C ASN A 125 8.95 -11.53 -3.18
N HIS A 126 8.81 -10.33 -3.82
CA HIS A 126 7.53 -9.88 -4.33
C HIS A 126 7.28 -10.43 -5.74
N PRO A 127 6.09 -10.97 -6.02
CA PRO A 127 5.72 -11.32 -7.38
C PRO A 127 5.62 -10.07 -8.26
N MET A 128 5.92 -10.22 -9.54
CA MET A 128 6.04 -9.10 -10.49
C MET A 128 4.74 -8.27 -10.58
N ASP A 129 3.57 -8.88 -10.45
CA ASP A 129 2.29 -8.16 -10.44
C ASP A 129 2.23 -7.11 -9.32
N LYS A 130 2.71 -7.44 -8.12
CA LYS A 130 2.81 -6.52 -6.99
C LYS A 130 3.86 -5.45 -7.21
N VAL A 131 4.99 -5.83 -7.81
CA VAL A 131 6.07 -4.89 -8.17
C VAL A 131 5.56 -3.84 -9.15
N LEU A 132 4.93 -4.27 -10.24
CA LEU A 132 4.39 -3.36 -11.27
C LEU A 132 3.34 -2.40 -10.69
N LYS A 133 2.39 -2.89 -9.88
CA LYS A 133 1.40 -2.02 -9.21
C LYS A 133 2.05 -0.97 -8.31
N THR A 134 3.10 -1.33 -7.58
CA THR A 134 3.82 -0.37 -6.74
C THR A 134 4.52 0.69 -7.59
N LEU A 135 5.17 0.28 -8.68
CA LEU A 135 5.85 1.18 -9.61
C LEU A 135 4.87 2.08 -10.37
N GLU A 136 3.68 1.57 -10.80
CA GLU A 136 2.62 2.38 -11.39
C GLU A 136 2.25 3.57 -10.51
N ARG A 137 2.06 3.29 -9.22
CA ARG A 137 1.70 4.33 -8.24
C ARG A 137 2.84 5.30 -7.97
N HIS A 138 4.07 4.80 -7.90
CA HIS A 138 5.24 5.62 -7.59
C HIS A 138 5.60 6.55 -8.74
N TYR A 139 5.64 6.04 -9.97
CA TYR A 139 6.06 6.79 -11.16
C TYR A 139 4.90 7.39 -11.95
N HIS A 140 3.63 7.15 -11.55
CA HIS A 140 2.43 7.62 -12.26
C HIS A 140 2.41 7.15 -13.72
N VAL A 141 2.63 5.87 -13.93
CA VAL A 141 2.59 5.18 -15.24
C VAL A 141 1.58 4.06 -15.22
N VAL A 142 1.25 3.52 -16.38
CA VAL A 142 0.45 2.30 -16.55
C VAL A 142 1.32 1.24 -17.19
N PHE A 143 1.33 0.02 -16.65
CA PHE A 143 1.99 -1.12 -17.26
C PHE A 143 1.01 -1.96 -18.08
N GLU A 144 1.33 -2.17 -19.35
CA GLU A 144 0.65 -3.12 -20.24
C GLU A 144 1.50 -4.38 -20.36
N VAL A 145 1.06 -5.47 -19.74
CA VAL A 145 1.76 -6.75 -19.77
C VAL A 145 1.23 -7.60 -20.92
N LYS A 146 2.08 -7.90 -21.91
CA LYS A 146 1.72 -8.72 -23.08
C LYS A 146 1.82 -10.23 -22.82
N ASP A 147 2.62 -10.64 -21.85
CA ASP A 147 2.81 -12.04 -21.46
C ASP A 147 2.62 -12.23 -19.96
N ASN A 148 1.54 -12.88 -19.57
CA ASN A 148 1.18 -13.10 -18.15
C ASN A 148 2.18 -14.00 -17.40
N GLU A 149 3.04 -14.77 -18.08
CA GLU A 149 4.08 -15.57 -17.41
C GLU A 149 5.09 -14.68 -16.67
N ILE A 150 5.29 -13.44 -17.14
CA ILE A 150 6.14 -12.43 -16.50
C ILE A 150 5.69 -12.14 -15.07
N LEU A 151 4.38 -12.12 -14.83
CA LEU A 151 3.78 -11.79 -13.53
C LEU A 151 4.15 -12.79 -12.42
N LYS A 152 4.61 -14.00 -12.80
CA LYS A 152 5.05 -15.05 -11.87
C LYS A 152 6.49 -14.84 -11.38
N SER A 153 7.27 -13.97 -12.02
CA SER A 153 8.65 -13.68 -11.63
C SER A 153 8.70 -13.07 -10.23
N ILE A 154 9.67 -13.50 -9.43
CA ILE A 154 9.85 -13.01 -8.05
C ILE A 154 11.01 -12.03 -8.01
N ILE A 155 10.77 -10.85 -7.48
CA ILE A 155 11.71 -9.75 -7.43
C ILE A 155 12.15 -9.46 -5.99
N THR A 156 13.45 -9.28 -5.81
CA THR A 156 14.05 -8.72 -4.59
C THR A 156 14.93 -7.56 -5.02
N ALA A 157 14.58 -6.35 -4.62
CA ALA A 157 15.28 -5.12 -4.99
C ALA A 157 15.06 -4.01 -3.96
N ARG A 158 15.99 -3.05 -3.92
CA ARG A 158 15.83 -1.78 -3.20
C ARG A 158 16.14 -0.66 -4.18
N PHE A 159 15.23 0.29 -4.30
CA PHE A 159 15.36 1.48 -5.11
C PHE A 159 15.27 2.72 -4.22
N LYS A 160 16.16 3.69 -4.47
CA LYS A 160 16.19 4.96 -3.75
C LYS A 160 16.53 6.06 -4.74
N ASP A 161 15.57 6.93 -4.99
CA ASP A 161 15.71 8.07 -5.91
C ASP A 161 16.01 7.70 -7.40
N GLU A 162 15.94 6.38 -7.76
CA GLU A 162 16.10 5.95 -9.16
C GLU A 162 14.94 6.43 -10.01
N GLN A 163 15.27 6.80 -11.25
CA GLN A 163 14.26 7.13 -12.26
C GLN A 163 13.69 5.84 -12.89
N LEU A 164 12.46 5.90 -13.38
CA LEU A 164 11.76 4.76 -13.97
C LEU A 164 12.60 3.97 -15.00
N PRO A 165 13.34 4.59 -15.94
CA PRO A 165 14.17 3.84 -16.88
C PRO A 165 15.24 2.97 -16.21
N GLN A 166 15.85 3.44 -15.11
CA GLN A 166 16.85 2.69 -14.36
C GLN A 166 16.23 1.47 -13.68
N VAL A 167 15.05 1.64 -13.09
CA VAL A 167 14.28 0.54 -12.49
C VAL A 167 13.90 -0.50 -13.55
N LEU A 168 13.44 -0.07 -14.72
CA LEU A 168 13.09 -0.96 -15.82
C LEU A 168 14.29 -1.74 -16.36
N GLU A 169 15.46 -1.12 -16.48
CA GLU A 169 16.70 -1.84 -16.85
C GLU A 169 17.08 -2.89 -15.79
N TYR A 170 16.92 -2.57 -14.50
CA TYR A 170 17.10 -3.57 -13.44
C TYR A 170 16.13 -4.75 -13.60
N LEU A 171 14.83 -4.49 -13.80
CA LEU A 171 13.84 -5.55 -13.99
C LEU A 171 14.15 -6.39 -15.22
N LYS A 172 14.60 -5.77 -16.32
CA LYS A 172 15.03 -6.47 -17.53
C LYS A 172 16.19 -7.43 -17.23
N LEU A 173 17.22 -6.98 -16.51
CA LEU A 173 18.35 -7.82 -16.14
C LEU A 173 17.97 -8.94 -15.17
N ALA A 174 17.07 -8.65 -14.22
CA ALA A 174 16.68 -9.60 -13.17
C ALA A 174 15.70 -10.67 -13.63
N SER A 175 14.81 -10.35 -14.58
CA SER A 175 13.69 -11.25 -14.99
C SER A 175 13.65 -11.55 -16.50
N GLY A 176 14.54 -10.97 -17.30
CA GLY A 176 14.59 -11.18 -18.75
C GLY A 176 13.45 -10.52 -19.54
N ILE A 177 12.71 -9.60 -18.93
CA ILE A 177 11.67 -8.84 -19.63
C ILE A 177 12.25 -7.88 -20.66
N GLN A 178 11.46 -7.53 -21.66
CA GLN A 178 11.67 -6.38 -22.53
C GLN A 178 10.65 -5.30 -22.20
N TYR A 179 10.97 -4.04 -22.47
CA TYR A 179 10.03 -2.95 -22.24
C TYR A 179 10.10 -1.87 -23.31
N ALA A 180 8.99 -1.17 -23.49
CA ALA A 180 8.91 0.04 -24.32
C ALA A 180 8.11 1.11 -23.56
N ILE A 181 8.63 2.35 -23.51
CA ILE A 181 7.95 3.48 -22.87
C ILE A 181 7.27 4.32 -23.94
N HIS A 182 5.94 4.39 -23.87
CA HIS A 182 5.10 5.21 -24.74
C HIS A 182 4.69 6.48 -23.99
N LYS A 183 5.19 7.63 -24.42
CA LYS A 183 4.76 8.92 -23.86
C LYS A 183 3.36 9.27 -24.39
N PRO A 184 2.53 9.95 -23.58
CA PRO A 184 1.21 10.38 -24.02
C PRO A 184 1.34 11.28 -25.25
N THR A 185 0.56 10.99 -26.30
CA THR A 185 0.45 11.87 -27.48
C THR A 185 -0.50 13.02 -27.14
N VAL A 186 -0.23 14.21 -27.67
CA VAL A 186 -1.00 15.46 -27.47
C VAL A 186 -2.50 15.33 -27.83
N LYS A 187 -2.90 14.23 -28.47
CA LYS A 187 -4.30 13.92 -28.86
C LYS A 187 -5.11 13.22 -27.77
N ASP A 188 -4.47 12.62 -26.77
CA ASP A 188 -5.16 11.94 -25.67
C ASP A 188 -5.41 12.93 -24.53
N SER A 189 -6.35 13.82 -24.73
CA SER A 189 -6.79 14.86 -23.80
C SER A 189 -7.60 14.27 -22.62
N GLY A 190 -6.97 13.41 -21.81
CA GLY A 190 -7.65 12.84 -20.63
C GLY A 190 -6.74 12.58 -19.42
N SER A 191 -5.63 11.91 -19.57
CA SER A 191 -4.60 11.77 -18.52
C SER A 191 -3.24 11.64 -19.18
N GLY A 192 -2.34 12.58 -18.92
CA GLY A 192 -0.98 12.57 -19.46
C GLY A 192 -0.09 11.46 -18.86
N THR A 193 -0.64 10.26 -18.66
CA THR A 193 0.03 9.11 -18.06
C THR A 193 0.80 8.34 -19.12
N SER A 194 2.09 8.11 -18.91
CA SER A 194 2.91 7.27 -19.80
C SER A 194 2.51 5.80 -19.67
N VAL A 195 2.52 5.10 -20.78
CA VAL A 195 2.28 3.64 -20.81
C VAL A 195 3.62 2.93 -20.98
N VAL A 196 3.88 1.92 -20.17
CA VAL A 196 5.04 1.05 -20.27
C VAL A 196 4.57 -0.34 -20.69
N GLU A 197 4.87 -0.70 -21.93
CA GLU A 197 4.61 -2.04 -22.43
C GLU A 197 5.69 -3.00 -21.95
N ILE A 198 5.30 -4.17 -21.42
CA ILE A 198 6.22 -5.21 -20.96
C ILE A 198 5.93 -6.51 -21.71
N SER A 199 6.98 -7.10 -22.29
CA SER A 199 6.97 -8.40 -22.98
C SER A 199 8.13 -9.27 -22.50
N LYS A 200 8.14 -10.53 -22.94
CA LYS A 200 9.24 -11.46 -22.67
C LYS A 200 10.28 -11.39 -23.77
#